data_72bc30e8f42dffcd34f63be9863933ee
#
_entry.id   72bc30e8f42dffcd34f63be9863933ee
#
_cell.length_a   1.000
_cell.length_b   1.000
_cell.length_c   1.000
_cell.angle_alpha   90.00
_cell.angle_beta   90.00
_cell.angle_gamma   90.00
#
_symmetry.space_group_name_H-M   'P 1'
#
loop_
_entity.id
_entity.type
_entity.pdbx_description
1 polymer ?
#
loop_
_entity_poly.entity_id
_entity_poly.type
_entity_poly.pdbx_seq_one_letter_code
_entity_poly.pdbx_strand_id
1 'polypeptide(L)'
;MPEFIDLKEARQVLKQIGISLNERQIKRAAEKDAVGKRKLPFFVDPIDKKLKIEKGTLLEIYNQCQAKAERNSYFSKNEKLNLAKNKAESYE
;
A
#
# COMPACT_ATOMS: atom_id res chain seq x y z
N MET A 1 4.49 -12.07 -14.37
CA MET A 1 3.07 -12.14 -14.76
C MET A 1 2.19 -11.54 -13.70
N PRO A 2 1.18 -10.77 -14.07
CA PRO A 2 0.23 -10.28 -13.08
C PRO A 2 -0.52 -11.44 -12.45
N GLU A 3 -0.80 -11.29 -11.17
CA GLU A 3 -1.57 -12.30 -10.46
C GLU A 3 -2.67 -11.56 -9.70
N PHE A 4 -3.91 -11.95 -9.95
CA PHE A 4 -5.04 -11.31 -9.28
C PHE A 4 -5.49 -12.18 -8.12
N ILE A 5 -5.69 -11.55 -6.97
CA ILE A 5 -6.00 -12.25 -5.74
C ILE A 5 -7.25 -11.66 -5.11
N ASP A 6 -7.95 -12.46 -4.31
CA ASP A 6 -9.16 -12.00 -3.66
C ASP A 6 -8.84 -11.43 -2.28
N LEU A 7 -9.88 -11.10 -1.52
CA LEU A 7 -9.68 -10.49 -0.20
C LEU A 7 -8.92 -11.39 0.75
N LYS A 8 -9.24 -12.66 0.74
CA LYS A 8 -8.59 -13.59 1.64
C LYS A 8 -7.13 -13.76 1.31
N GLU A 9 -6.83 -13.89 0.04
CA GLU A 9 -5.44 -14.03 -0.41
C GLU A 9 -4.67 -12.75 -0.17
N ALA A 10 -5.32 -11.59 -0.34
CA ALA A 10 -4.67 -10.31 -0.08
C ALA A 10 -4.26 -10.21 1.39
N ARG A 11 -5.11 -10.69 2.30
CA ARG A 11 -4.75 -10.70 3.72
C ARG A 11 -3.53 -11.55 3.96
N GLN A 12 -3.45 -12.70 3.31
CA GLN A 12 -2.31 -13.59 3.48
C GLN A 12 -1.02 -12.98 2.95
N VAL A 13 -1.11 -12.34 1.79
CA VAL A 13 0.06 -11.67 1.20
C VAL A 13 0.56 -10.57 2.14
N LEU A 14 -0.35 -9.76 2.65
CA LEU A 14 0.03 -8.67 3.55
C LEU A 14 0.61 -9.19 4.85
N LYS A 15 0.06 -10.29 5.36
CA LYS A 15 0.59 -10.87 6.58
C LYS A 15 2.02 -11.32 6.40
N GLN A 16 2.36 -11.83 5.22
CA GLN A 16 3.73 -12.28 4.95
C GLN A 16 4.73 -11.14 4.98
N ILE A 17 4.30 -9.92 4.71
CA ILE A 17 5.19 -8.77 4.77
C ILE A 17 5.00 -7.97 6.05
N GLY A 18 4.30 -8.53 7.03
CA GLY A 18 4.19 -7.91 8.35
C GLY A 18 2.97 -7.04 8.56
N ILE A 19 2.03 -7.04 7.62
CA ILE A 19 0.82 -6.24 7.73
C ILE A 19 -0.35 -7.15 8.10
N SER A 20 -0.80 -7.09 9.34
CA SER A 20 -1.89 -7.94 9.80
C SER A 20 -3.18 -7.15 9.80
N LEU A 21 -4.10 -7.55 8.92
CA LEU A 21 -5.42 -6.95 8.85
C LEU A 21 -6.45 -8.04 9.10
N ASN A 22 -7.51 -7.70 9.83
CA ASN A 22 -8.60 -8.64 9.98
C ASN A 22 -9.55 -8.51 8.78
N GLU A 23 -10.55 -9.39 8.74
CA GLU A 23 -11.48 -9.42 7.60
C GLU A 23 -12.21 -8.11 7.42
N ARG A 24 -12.60 -7.49 8.51
CA ARG A 24 -13.32 -6.23 8.44
C ARG A 24 -12.44 -5.13 7.87
N GLN A 25 -11.18 -5.09 8.31
CA GLN A 25 -10.26 -4.05 7.86
C GLN A 25 -9.98 -4.15 6.37
N ILE A 26 -9.69 -5.36 5.89
CA ILE A 26 -9.39 -5.51 4.46
C ILE A 26 -10.64 -5.25 3.63
N LYS A 27 -11.80 -5.68 4.11
CA LYS A 27 -13.04 -5.45 3.40
C LYS A 27 -13.35 -3.96 3.29
N ARG A 28 -13.16 -3.22 4.37
CA ARG A 28 -13.39 -1.78 4.34
C ARG A 28 -12.42 -1.09 3.39
N ALA A 29 -11.17 -1.53 3.36
CA ALA A 29 -10.19 -0.94 2.48
C ALA A 29 -10.53 -1.19 1.01
N ALA A 30 -11.21 -2.29 0.73
CA ALA A 30 -11.57 -2.67 -0.63
C ALA A 30 -12.90 -2.08 -1.07
N GLU A 31 -13.70 -1.56 -0.14
CA GLU A 31 -15.01 -1.02 -0.49
C GLU A 31 -14.91 0.47 -0.79
N LYS A 32 -15.87 0.95 -1.57
CA LYS A 32 -15.92 2.36 -1.89
C LYS A 32 -16.37 3.17 -0.68
N ASP A 33 -15.76 4.32 -0.51
CA ASP A 33 -16.18 5.24 0.53
C ASP A 33 -17.28 6.18 0.00
N ALA A 34 -17.61 7.21 0.76
CA ALA A 34 -18.69 8.10 0.42
C ALA A 34 -18.48 8.85 -0.89
N VAL A 35 -17.22 9.06 -1.30
CA VAL A 35 -16.93 9.74 -2.56
C VAL A 35 -16.65 8.77 -3.68
N GLY A 36 -16.86 7.47 -3.46
CA GLY A 36 -16.73 6.48 -4.49
C GLY A 36 -15.34 5.96 -4.72
N LYS A 37 -14.42 6.20 -3.79
CA LYS A 37 -13.04 5.75 -3.91
C LYS A 37 -12.76 4.66 -2.90
N ARG A 38 -11.79 3.82 -3.24
CA ARG A 38 -11.35 2.74 -2.36
C ARG A 38 -9.96 3.06 -1.81
N LYS A 39 -9.70 2.65 -0.58
CA LYS A 39 -8.36 2.84 0.00
C LYS A 39 -7.33 1.97 -0.67
N LEU A 40 -7.72 0.77 -1.06
CA LEU A 40 -6.88 -0.11 -1.85
C LEU A 40 -7.59 -0.35 -3.18
N PRO A 41 -6.87 -0.38 -4.30
CA PRO A 41 -7.50 -0.40 -5.62
C PRO A 41 -8.02 -1.77 -6.03
N PHE A 42 -8.92 -2.30 -5.24
CA PHE A 42 -9.65 -3.50 -5.61
C PHE A 42 -10.67 -3.16 -6.70
N PHE A 43 -11.03 -4.14 -7.47
CA PHE A 43 -12.09 -3.99 -8.46
C PHE A 43 -13.00 -5.21 -8.38
N VAL A 44 -14.19 -5.07 -8.93
CA VAL A 44 -15.13 -6.19 -8.95
C VAL A 44 -14.93 -6.97 -10.23
N ASP A 45 -14.62 -8.25 -10.09
CA ASP A 45 -14.46 -9.14 -11.24
C ASP A 45 -15.80 -9.20 -11.97
N PRO A 46 -15.83 -8.92 -13.26
CA PRO A 46 -17.12 -8.91 -13.98
C PRO A 46 -17.75 -10.30 -14.13
N ILE A 47 -16.97 -11.35 -13.93
CA ILE A 47 -17.48 -12.70 -14.09
C ILE A 47 -18.07 -13.23 -12.78
N ASP A 48 -17.25 -13.27 -11.72
CA ASP A 48 -17.71 -13.87 -10.47
C ASP A 48 -18.19 -12.82 -9.46
N LYS A 49 -18.08 -11.54 -9.80
CA LYS A 49 -18.56 -10.44 -8.95
C LYS A 49 -17.87 -10.33 -7.62
N LYS A 50 -16.66 -10.86 -7.53
CA LYS A 50 -15.87 -10.77 -6.31
C LYS A 50 -14.80 -9.68 -6.44
N LEU A 51 -14.39 -9.15 -5.31
CA LEU A 51 -13.35 -8.15 -5.29
C LEU A 51 -11.99 -8.80 -5.53
N LYS A 52 -11.22 -8.21 -6.41
CA LYS A 52 -9.88 -8.68 -6.76
C LYS A 52 -8.92 -7.52 -6.80
N ILE A 53 -7.65 -7.81 -6.59
CA ILE A 53 -6.58 -6.82 -6.73
C ILE A 53 -5.38 -7.53 -7.32
N GLU A 54 -4.59 -6.81 -8.09
CA GLU A 54 -3.37 -7.38 -8.62
C GLU A 54 -2.30 -7.38 -7.52
N LYS A 55 -1.66 -8.52 -7.32
CA LYS A 55 -0.76 -8.72 -6.19
C LYS A 55 0.39 -7.72 -6.16
N GLY A 56 1.01 -7.48 -7.31
CA GLY A 56 2.13 -6.54 -7.38
C GLY A 56 1.69 -5.13 -7.03
N THR A 57 0.50 -4.73 -7.46
CA THR A 57 -0.04 -3.43 -7.14
C THR A 57 -0.26 -3.29 -5.63
N LEU A 58 -0.78 -4.33 -5.00
CA LEU A 58 -0.99 -4.30 -3.56
C LEU A 58 0.33 -4.09 -2.82
N LEU A 59 1.36 -4.82 -3.21
CA LEU A 59 2.67 -4.69 -2.58
C LEU A 59 3.29 -3.33 -2.85
N GLU A 60 3.10 -2.81 -4.06
CA GLU A 60 3.66 -1.53 -4.44
C GLU A 60 3.07 -0.38 -3.63
N ILE A 61 1.80 -0.47 -3.26
CA ILE A 61 1.18 0.56 -2.43
C ILE A 61 1.93 0.72 -1.11
N TYR A 62 2.28 -0.39 -0.48
CA TYR A 62 3.01 -0.32 0.79
C TYR A 62 4.45 0.13 0.59
N ASN A 63 5.06 -0.24 -0.54
CA ASN A 63 6.38 0.28 -0.86
C ASN A 63 6.34 1.79 -1.03
N GLN A 64 5.31 2.32 -1.65
CA GLN A 64 5.17 3.76 -1.82
C GLN A 64 4.89 4.46 -0.51
N CYS A 65 4.15 3.83 0.38
CA CYS A 65 3.93 4.40 1.71
C CYS A 65 5.26 4.55 2.44
N GLN A 66 6.11 3.54 2.34
CA GLN A 66 7.42 3.60 2.97
C GLN A 66 8.29 4.67 2.34
N ALA A 67 8.29 4.75 1.02
CA ALA A 67 9.09 5.75 0.32
C ALA A 67 8.63 7.17 0.69
N LYS A 68 7.33 7.36 0.80
CA LYS A 68 6.78 8.65 1.18
C LYS A 68 7.19 9.01 2.62
N ALA A 69 7.13 8.03 3.51
CA ALA A 69 7.54 8.27 4.90
C ALA A 69 9.01 8.65 4.98
N GLU A 70 9.83 8.02 4.16
CA GLU A 70 11.25 8.35 4.13
C GLU A 70 11.48 9.77 3.65
N ARG A 71 10.73 10.18 2.65
CA ARG A 71 10.86 11.56 2.14
C ARG A 71 10.41 12.60 3.16
N ASN A 72 9.50 12.19 4.05
CA ASN A 72 8.94 13.10 5.04
C ASN A 72 9.59 12.97 6.41
N SER A 73 10.75 12.32 6.48
CA SER A 73 11.45 12.16 7.73
C SER A 73 12.86 12.69 7.58
N TYR A 74 13.57 12.75 8.69
CA TYR A 74 14.97 13.17 8.65
C TYR A 74 15.86 12.12 8.01
N PHE A 75 15.42 10.85 7.98
CA PHE A 75 16.19 9.79 7.39
C PHE A 75 15.60 9.45 6.03
N SER A 76 16.45 9.36 5.02
CA SER A 76 16.00 8.98 3.70
C SER A 76 17.06 8.14 3.03
N LYS A 77 16.70 6.96 2.56
CA LYS A 77 17.64 6.10 1.86
C LYS A 77 18.14 6.73 0.58
N ASN A 78 17.27 7.46 -0.09
CA ASN A 78 17.63 8.02 -1.37
C ASN A 78 18.49 9.26 -1.26
N GLU A 79 18.54 9.84 -0.08
CA GLU A 79 19.25 11.08 0.12
C GLU A 79 20.38 10.98 1.10
N LYS A 80 20.75 9.78 1.47
CA LYS A 80 21.77 9.68 2.48
C LYS A 80 23.09 10.31 2.07
N LEU A 81 23.36 10.35 0.79
CA LEU A 81 24.56 11.02 0.34
C LEU A 81 24.46 12.52 0.44
N ASN A 82 23.26 13.04 0.52
CA ASN A 82 23.04 14.47 0.64
C ASN A 82 22.77 14.89 2.05
N LEU A 83 22.73 13.94 2.95
CA LEU A 83 22.33 14.23 4.29
C LEU A 83 23.15 15.29 4.95
N ALA A 84 24.45 15.22 4.77
CA ALA A 84 25.33 16.16 5.43
C ALA A 84 25.06 17.58 5.01
N LYS A 85 24.78 17.80 3.76
CA LYS A 85 24.57 19.16 3.30
C LYS A 85 23.15 19.62 3.47
N ASN A 86 22.23 18.69 3.61
CA ASN A 86 20.85 19.08 3.73
C ASN A 86 20.35 19.14 5.13
N LYS A 87 21.11 18.60 6.07
CA LYS A 87 20.53 18.41 7.34
C LYS A 87 20.09 19.67 8.01
N ALA A 88 20.75 20.74 7.74
CA ALA A 88 20.40 21.98 8.40
C ALA A 88 19.05 22.47 7.98
N GLU A 89 18.79 22.39 6.70
CA GLU A 89 17.55 22.92 6.28
C GLU A 89 16.47 21.92 6.23
N SER A 90 16.79 20.66 6.35
CA SER A 90 15.74 19.68 6.26
C SER A 90 14.89 19.63 7.50
N TYR A 91 15.35 20.24 8.55
CA TYR A 91 14.61 20.17 9.65
C TYR A 91 13.77 21.21 9.87
N GLU A 92 13.83 21.94 9.38
CA GLU A 92 13.09 22.78 9.79
C GLU A 92 12.36 23.06 9.48
#